data_fcc8f27830e6737bd86074b4a161f926
#
_entry.id   fcc8f27830e6737bd86074b4a161f926
#
_cell.length_a   1.000
_cell.length_b   1.000
_cell.length_c   1.000
_cell.angle_alpha   90.00
_cell.angle_beta   90.00
_cell.angle_gamma   90.00
#
_symmetry.space_group_name_H-M   'P 1'
#
loop_
_entity.id
_entity.type
_entity.pdbx_description
1 polymer ?
#
loop_
_entity_poly.entity_id
_entity_poly.type
_entity_poly.pdbx_seq_one_letter_code
_entity_poly.pdbx_strand_id
1 'polypeptide(L)'
;MRPASATWSFRENISPSAISVTLDGKHTALGTQKGLIFLNSRGRPLWFNKQIRRIKDVSVSARSGKIAVGSSQKVLYLLNTKGESLWHREFDSSVIAVSISARGNLIAIGTDEGKLMLFDGKGKKKWEVHLSNSDFSVNSVDITSDGEFIVAGTDYSHLYLYDSSGKVLWSKETGSEVLKTCISSNGDYLGYLTSDRKFSFCVKNSRMLWENTFDSQPLWIDMAQTADFVSVGESSNKINLYNKSGRKVWGFKSEISRMGVMASGGGNIILGNKGGIFNYSLEPYLKRLLNGCQKSIVKATDQNLDTATARKTYDIAFKHFSNSNYLDFLINIQKARNYAREARVIESNETPSERRLERNEVEESHSLPQENVEDEMMAKLVQLAEMREKGILSEEEFIMAKSKLLRL
;
A
#
# COMPACT_ATOMS: atom_id res chain seq x y z
N MET A 1 14.66 19.90 1.97
CA MET A 1 13.33 19.50 2.52
C MET A 1 13.22 20.08 3.91
N ARG A 2 12.11 20.79 4.24
CA ARG A 2 11.86 21.21 5.63
C ARG A 2 11.47 19.96 6.42
N PRO A 3 11.93 19.81 7.68
CA PRO A 3 11.48 18.71 8.54
C PRO A 3 9.96 18.83 8.74
N ALA A 4 9.26 17.72 8.64
CA ALA A 4 7.84 17.67 9.00
C ALA A 4 7.73 17.63 10.55
N SER A 5 6.80 18.38 11.10
CA SER A 5 6.47 18.26 12.52
C SER A 5 5.50 17.09 12.73
N ALA A 6 5.78 16.28 13.76
CA ALA A 6 4.86 15.23 14.14
C ALA A 6 3.55 15.84 14.71
N THR A 7 2.42 15.26 14.37
CA THR A 7 1.11 15.65 14.89
C THR A 7 0.92 15.22 16.35
N TRP A 8 1.53 14.09 16.71
CA TRP A 8 1.70 13.64 18.09
C TRP A 8 2.95 12.76 18.21
N SER A 9 3.46 12.61 19.42
CA SER A 9 4.54 11.69 19.73
C SER A 9 4.29 10.99 21.06
N PHE A 10 4.74 9.73 21.13
CA PHE A 10 4.80 8.96 22.35
C PHE A 10 6.27 8.70 22.66
N ARG A 11 6.77 9.38 23.67
CA ARG A 11 8.19 9.34 24.09
C ARG A 11 8.29 8.69 25.45
N GLU A 12 8.69 7.45 25.47
CA GLU A 12 9.11 6.74 26.68
C GLU A 12 10.47 6.09 26.41
N ASN A 13 11.13 5.65 27.46
CA ASN A 13 12.39 4.90 27.32
C ASN A 13 12.10 3.46 26.88
N ILE A 14 11.51 3.35 25.68
CA ILE A 14 11.16 2.11 24.99
C ILE A 14 12.02 1.97 23.74
N SER A 15 12.34 0.74 23.41
CA SER A 15 12.96 0.40 22.11
C SER A 15 11.96 -0.39 21.29
N PRO A 16 11.19 0.26 20.40
CA PRO A 16 10.29 -0.45 19.52
C PRO A 16 11.05 -1.45 18.65
N SER A 17 10.46 -2.61 18.47
CA SER A 17 10.94 -3.68 17.57
C SER A 17 10.00 -3.89 16.39
N ALA A 18 8.72 -3.57 16.56
CA ALA A 18 7.68 -3.71 15.53
C ALA A 18 6.59 -2.66 15.73
N ILE A 19 5.93 -2.29 14.64
CA ILE A 19 4.83 -1.33 14.63
C ILE A 19 3.77 -1.76 13.61
N SER A 20 2.52 -1.67 13.98
CA SER A 20 1.39 -1.83 13.07
C SER A 20 0.26 -0.89 13.45
N VAL A 21 -0.54 -0.47 12.48
CA VAL A 21 -1.61 0.50 12.67
C VAL A 21 -2.90 -0.01 12.04
N THR A 22 -4.04 0.34 12.63
CA THR A 22 -5.34 0.11 11.97
C THR A 22 -5.45 0.96 10.71
N LEU A 23 -6.23 0.49 9.72
CA LEU A 23 -6.39 1.17 8.44
C LEU A 23 -6.79 2.65 8.57
N ASP A 24 -7.67 2.94 9.52
CA ASP A 24 -8.16 4.29 9.82
C ASP A 24 -7.19 5.15 10.66
N GLY A 25 -6.04 4.61 11.03
CA GLY A 25 -5.03 5.29 11.86
C GLY A 25 -5.43 5.54 13.31
N LYS A 26 -6.56 4.97 13.77
CA LYS A 26 -7.06 5.24 15.13
C LYS A 26 -6.31 4.50 16.22
N HIS A 27 -5.70 3.38 15.89
CA HIS A 27 -4.99 2.58 16.86
C HIS A 27 -3.63 2.12 16.33
N THR A 28 -2.63 2.12 17.19
CA THR A 28 -1.28 1.65 16.87
C THR A 28 -0.85 0.60 17.87
N ALA A 29 -0.46 -0.57 17.38
CA ALA A 29 0.19 -1.61 18.17
C ALA A 29 1.70 -1.47 18.05
N LEU A 30 2.37 -1.51 19.18
CA LEU A 30 3.79 -1.31 19.30
C LEU A 30 4.44 -2.49 20.03
N GLY A 31 5.19 -3.28 19.31
CA GLY A 31 6.01 -4.35 19.88
C GLY A 31 7.30 -3.79 20.46
N THR A 32 7.69 -4.27 21.64
CA THR A 32 8.94 -3.92 22.28
C THR A 32 9.60 -5.15 22.92
N GLN A 33 10.84 -5.00 23.37
CA GLN A 33 11.50 -6.06 24.17
C GLN A 33 10.79 -6.29 25.51
N LYS A 34 10.09 -5.28 26.04
CA LYS A 34 9.47 -5.28 27.38
C LYS A 34 7.98 -5.63 27.37
N GLY A 35 7.35 -5.58 26.20
CA GLY A 35 5.91 -5.85 26.06
C GLY A 35 5.27 -5.27 24.83
N LEU A 36 3.95 -5.43 24.76
CA LEU A 36 3.08 -4.90 23.71
C LEU A 36 2.32 -3.69 24.25
N ILE A 37 2.44 -2.55 23.57
CA ILE A 37 1.73 -1.31 23.89
C ILE A 37 0.69 -1.05 22.80
N PHE A 38 -0.51 -0.67 23.18
CA PHE A 38 -1.57 -0.27 22.27
C PHE A 38 -1.95 1.18 22.50
N LEU A 39 -1.87 1.99 21.44
CA LEU A 39 -2.07 3.44 21.52
C LEU A 39 -3.35 3.82 20.76
N ASN A 40 -4.00 4.91 21.22
CA ASN A 40 -5.11 5.53 20.50
C ASN A 40 -4.61 6.51 19.40
N SER A 41 -5.55 7.14 18.69
CA SER A 41 -5.28 8.11 17.61
C SER A 41 -4.49 9.36 18.02
N ARG A 42 -4.36 9.62 19.34
CA ARG A 42 -3.59 10.74 19.91
C ARG A 42 -2.25 10.30 20.47
N GLY A 43 -1.85 9.04 20.24
CA GLY A 43 -0.60 8.47 20.75
C GLY A 43 -0.62 8.18 22.25
N ARG A 44 -1.80 8.15 22.90
CA ARG A 44 -1.91 7.81 24.32
C ARG A 44 -2.07 6.32 24.50
N PRO A 45 -1.35 5.69 25.46
CA PRO A 45 -1.51 4.27 25.76
C PRO A 45 -2.94 3.97 26.22
N LEU A 46 -3.55 2.97 25.62
CA LEU A 46 -4.80 2.36 26.07
C LEU A 46 -4.50 1.26 27.08
N TRP A 47 -3.46 0.48 26.79
CA TRP A 47 -2.96 -0.57 27.68
C TRP A 47 -1.51 -0.97 27.33
N PHE A 48 -0.85 -1.64 28.28
CA PHE A 48 0.48 -2.21 28.14
C PHE A 48 0.48 -3.64 28.66
N ASN A 49 0.62 -4.62 27.77
CA ASN A 49 0.76 -6.01 28.13
C ASN A 49 2.25 -6.37 28.28
N LYS A 50 2.70 -6.56 29.55
CA LYS A 50 4.08 -6.88 29.91
C LYS A 50 4.38 -8.40 29.89
N GLN A 51 3.37 -9.23 29.69
CA GLN A 51 3.55 -10.70 29.67
C GLN A 51 4.15 -11.16 28.34
N ILE A 52 3.77 -10.48 27.23
CA ILE A 52 4.31 -10.74 25.92
C ILE A 52 5.60 -9.94 25.73
N ARG A 53 6.73 -10.63 25.68
CA ARG A 53 8.06 -10.01 25.62
C ARG A 53 8.82 -10.39 24.37
N ARG A 54 9.95 -9.69 24.11
CA ARG A 54 10.85 -9.97 22.99
C ARG A 54 10.11 -10.04 21.65
N ILE A 55 9.18 -9.12 21.46
CA ILE A 55 8.36 -9.05 20.26
C ILE A 55 9.27 -8.76 19.06
N LYS A 56 9.10 -9.56 18.01
CA LYS A 56 9.81 -9.42 16.73
C LYS A 56 8.95 -8.70 15.70
N ASP A 57 7.66 -9.06 15.64
CA ASP A 57 6.74 -8.47 14.70
C ASP A 57 5.32 -8.39 15.27
N VAL A 58 4.52 -7.47 14.75
CA VAL A 58 3.13 -7.25 15.15
C VAL A 58 2.30 -6.85 13.94
N SER A 59 1.10 -7.39 13.83
CA SER A 59 0.15 -7.07 12.78
C SER A 59 -1.25 -6.88 13.35
N VAL A 60 -1.90 -5.75 13.00
CA VAL A 60 -3.27 -5.42 13.44
C VAL A 60 -4.22 -5.59 12.29
N SER A 61 -5.27 -6.38 12.49
CA SER A 61 -6.29 -6.61 11.47
C SER A 61 -7.09 -5.33 11.20
N ALA A 62 -7.24 -4.99 9.92
CA ALA A 62 -7.82 -3.72 9.48
C ALA A 62 -9.29 -3.52 9.88
N ARG A 63 -10.06 -4.61 10.05
CA ARG A 63 -11.51 -4.55 10.34
C ARG A 63 -11.89 -5.05 11.71
N SER A 64 -11.22 -6.08 12.23
CA SER A 64 -11.58 -6.68 13.53
C SER A 64 -10.79 -6.12 14.71
N GLY A 65 -9.69 -5.40 14.44
CA GLY A 65 -8.80 -4.88 15.47
C GLY A 65 -8.02 -5.96 16.23
N LYS A 66 -8.12 -7.24 15.84
CA LYS A 66 -7.32 -8.32 16.45
C LYS A 66 -5.84 -8.06 16.18
N ILE A 67 -5.00 -8.45 17.12
CA ILE A 67 -3.57 -8.18 17.08
C ILE A 67 -2.82 -9.51 17.12
N ALA A 68 -2.10 -9.80 16.03
CA ALA A 68 -1.19 -10.95 15.96
C ALA A 68 0.22 -10.48 16.36
N VAL A 69 0.90 -11.26 17.18
CA VAL A 69 2.22 -10.91 17.72
C VAL A 69 3.16 -12.09 17.66
N GLY A 70 4.28 -11.93 16.94
CA GLY A 70 5.38 -12.88 16.88
C GLY A 70 6.50 -12.51 17.86
N SER A 71 7.03 -13.52 18.53
CA SER A 71 8.08 -13.34 19.57
C SER A 71 9.27 -14.25 19.31
N SER A 72 10.48 -13.76 19.66
CA SER A 72 11.66 -14.62 19.74
C SER A 72 11.65 -15.59 20.93
N GLN A 73 10.60 -15.53 21.77
CA GLN A 73 10.32 -16.58 22.74
C GLN A 73 9.62 -17.78 22.11
N LYS A 74 9.58 -17.85 20.77
CA LYS A 74 9.00 -18.96 20.00
C LYS A 74 7.48 -19.08 20.16
N VAL A 75 6.79 -17.95 20.33
CA VAL A 75 5.34 -17.92 20.57
C VAL A 75 4.68 -16.95 19.59
N LEU A 76 3.54 -17.40 19.03
CA LEU A 76 2.57 -16.56 18.34
C LEU A 76 1.38 -16.31 19.28
N TYR A 77 1.00 -15.05 19.43
CA TYR A 77 -0.21 -14.65 20.18
C TYR A 77 -1.22 -14.02 19.23
N LEU A 78 -2.50 -14.26 19.50
CA LEU A 78 -3.60 -13.47 18.97
C LEU A 78 -4.36 -12.83 20.13
N LEU A 79 -4.50 -11.49 20.08
CA LEU A 79 -5.20 -10.72 21.09
C LEU A 79 -6.40 -9.98 20.51
N ASN A 80 -7.33 -9.58 21.37
CA ASN A 80 -8.38 -8.64 21.04
C ASN A 80 -7.92 -7.18 21.28
N THR A 81 -8.79 -6.22 20.97
CA THR A 81 -8.52 -4.78 21.15
C THR A 81 -8.35 -4.34 22.61
N LYS A 82 -8.76 -5.17 23.59
CA LYS A 82 -8.57 -4.92 25.03
C LYS A 82 -7.22 -5.45 25.53
N GLY A 83 -6.42 -6.10 24.66
CA GLY A 83 -5.14 -6.71 25.04
C GLY A 83 -5.26 -8.09 25.69
N GLU A 84 -6.47 -8.69 25.68
CA GLU A 84 -6.72 -10.03 26.17
C GLU A 84 -6.29 -11.07 25.13
N SER A 85 -5.56 -12.10 25.56
CA SER A 85 -5.15 -13.19 24.67
C SER A 85 -6.35 -14.06 24.31
N LEU A 86 -6.66 -14.13 23.01
CA LEU A 86 -7.66 -15.05 22.48
C LEU A 86 -7.10 -16.47 22.43
N TRP A 87 -5.84 -16.61 22.05
CA TRP A 87 -5.05 -17.83 22.07
C TRP A 87 -3.56 -17.53 21.86
N HIS A 88 -2.73 -18.50 22.15
CA HIS A 88 -1.30 -18.52 21.79
C HIS A 88 -0.89 -19.90 21.30
N ARG A 89 0.24 -19.97 20.59
CA ARG A 89 0.88 -21.19 20.10
C ARG A 89 2.38 -21.11 20.29
N GLU A 90 2.97 -22.20 20.79
CA GLU A 90 4.41 -22.37 20.93
C GLU A 90 4.98 -23.14 19.74
N PHE A 91 6.23 -22.83 19.40
CA PHE A 91 6.97 -23.39 18.27
C PHE A 91 8.38 -23.80 18.72
N ASP A 92 9.09 -24.52 17.85
CA ASP A 92 10.48 -24.87 18.07
C ASP A 92 11.44 -23.73 17.68
N SER A 93 10.98 -22.77 16.89
CA SER A 93 11.74 -21.64 16.33
C SER A 93 11.07 -20.29 16.61
N SER A 94 11.85 -19.19 16.51
CA SER A 94 11.32 -17.84 16.75
C SER A 94 10.34 -17.42 15.66
N VAL A 95 9.22 -16.80 16.05
CA VAL A 95 8.28 -16.18 15.12
C VAL A 95 8.76 -14.75 14.84
N ILE A 96 9.33 -14.53 13.65
CA ILE A 96 10.01 -13.27 13.31
C ILE A 96 9.24 -12.38 12.36
N ALA A 97 8.25 -12.92 11.64
CA ALA A 97 7.37 -12.17 10.76
C ALA A 97 5.92 -12.63 10.96
N VAL A 98 4.98 -11.67 10.97
CA VAL A 98 3.54 -11.93 11.18
C VAL A 98 2.72 -10.98 10.33
N SER A 99 1.72 -11.52 9.62
CA SER A 99 0.68 -10.71 8.97
C SER A 99 -0.70 -11.32 9.17
N ILE A 100 -1.71 -10.47 9.38
CA ILE A 100 -3.10 -10.87 9.66
C ILE A 100 -4.07 -10.29 8.64
N SER A 101 -4.98 -11.11 8.12
CA SER A 101 -6.02 -10.67 7.19
C SER A 101 -6.98 -9.65 7.82
N ALA A 102 -7.68 -8.87 6.99
CA ALA A 102 -8.50 -7.74 7.47
C ALA A 102 -9.58 -8.12 8.49
N ARG A 103 -10.14 -9.31 8.40
CA ARG A 103 -11.14 -9.82 9.37
C ARG A 103 -10.52 -10.55 10.56
N GLY A 104 -9.19 -10.74 10.55
CA GLY A 104 -8.50 -11.49 11.59
C GLY A 104 -8.85 -12.99 11.63
N ASN A 105 -9.21 -13.55 10.48
CA ASN A 105 -9.57 -14.96 10.31
C ASN A 105 -8.44 -15.80 9.76
N LEU A 106 -7.37 -15.18 9.24
CA LEU A 106 -6.16 -15.85 8.77
C LEU A 106 -4.93 -15.09 9.27
N ILE A 107 -3.93 -15.83 9.72
CA ILE A 107 -2.66 -15.32 10.23
C ILE A 107 -1.53 -16.07 9.54
N ALA A 108 -0.70 -15.37 8.79
CA ALA A 108 0.52 -15.90 8.19
C ALA A 108 1.70 -15.56 9.09
N ILE A 109 2.62 -16.51 9.27
CA ILE A 109 3.85 -16.31 10.04
C ILE A 109 5.07 -16.86 9.32
N GLY A 110 6.20 -16.19 9.54
CA GLY A 110 7.54 -16.64 9.17
C GLY A 110 8.41 -16.88 10.38
N THR A 111 9.25 -17.91 10.33
CA THR A 111 10.18 -18.25 11.42
C THR A 111 11.64 -18.04 11.01
N ASP A 112 12.51 -17.99 12.00
CA ASP A 112 13.97 -17.91 11.82
C ASP A 112 14.61 -19.24 11.34
N GLU A 113 13.82 -20.32 11.22
CA GLU A 113 14.22 -21.61 10.64
C GLU A 113 13.53 -21.89 9.28
N GLY A 114 13.10 -20.85 8.56
CA GLY A 114 12.57 -20.96 7.18
C GLY A 114 11.16 -21.55 7.05
N LYS A 115 10.40 -21.65 8.14
CA LYS A 115 9.01 -22.13 8.08
C LYS A 115 8.06 -21.00 7.78
N LEU A 116 7.22 -21.19 6.78
CA LEU A 116 6.04 -20.35 6.50
C LEU A 116 4.79 -21.14 6.88
N MET A 117 3.93 -20.55 7.70
CA MET A 117 2.73 -21.21 8.21
C MET A 117 1.52 -20.30 8.10
N LEU A 118 0.35 -20.88 7.87
CA LEU A 118 -0.93 -20.22 7.93
C LEU A 118 -1.81 -20.81 9.02
N PHE A 119 -2.41 -19.93 9.83
CA PHE A 119 -3.36 -20.29 10.89
C PHE A 119 -4.72 -19.66 10.62
N ASP A 120 -5.77 -20.35 11.07
CA ASP A 120 -7.10 -19.73 11.14
C ASP A 120 -7.24 -18.81 12.37
N GLY A 121 -8.31 -18.02 12.42
CA GLY A 121 -8.59 -17.11 13.52
C GLY A 121 -8.86 -17.77 14.88
N LYS A 122 -8.95 -19.12 14.93
CA LYS A 122 -9.07 -19.94 16.14
C LYS A 122 -7.73 -20.56 16.56
N GLY A 123 -6.65 -20.29 15.82
CA GLY A 123 -5.32 -20.81 16.08
C GLY A 123 -5.08 -22.25 15.58
N LYS A 124 -5.94 -22.79 14.70
CA LYS A 124 -5.70 -24.06 14.03
C LYS A 124 -4.78 -23.82 12.84
N LYS A 125 -3.67 -24.56 12.78
CA LYS A 125 -2.77 -24.55 11.63
C LYS A 125 -3.48 -25.12 10.41
N LYS A 126 -3.54 -24.34 9.32
CA LYS A 126 -4.08 -24.75 8.03
C LYS A 126 -3.05 -25.49 7.21
N TRP A 127 -1.85 -24.95 7.13
CA TRP A 127 -0.72 -25.55 6.45
C TRP A 127 0.61 -24.99 6.97
N GLU A 128 1.66 -25.67 6.63
CA GLU A 128 3.06 -25.33 6.90
C GLU A 128 3.91 -25.78 5.73
N VAL A 129 4.85 -24.93 5.31
CA VAL A 129 5.86 -25.26 4.32
C VAL A 129 7.22 -24.81 4.84
N HIS A 130 8.24 -25.60 4.54
CA HIS A 130 9.63 -25.24 4.78
C HIS A 130 10.20 -24.70 3.46
N LEU A 131 10.58 -23.42 3.42
CA LEU A 131 10.98 -22.74 2.18
C LEU A 131 12.39 -23.09 1.74
N SER A 132 13.16 -23.77 2.59
CA SER A 132 14.55 -24.14 2.34
C SER A 132 14.91 -25.40 3.14
N ASN A 133 15.85 -26.19 2.61
CA ASN A 133 16.45 -27.33 3.31
C ASN A 133 17.61 -26.91 4.24
N SER A 134 17.83 -25.65 4.46
CA SER A 134 18.89 -25.06 5.28
C SER A 134 18.32 -23.97 6.21
N ASP A 135 19.08 -23.57 7.22
CA ASP A 135 18.72 -22.67 8.32
C ASP A 135 18.49 -21.20 7.86
N PHE A 136 17.64 -20.98 6.86
CA PHE A 136 17.31 -19.66 6.35
C PHE A 136 16.03 -19.12 7.00
N SER A 137 15.99 -17.81 7.23
CA SER A 137 14.87 -17.15 7.87
C SER A 137 13.82 -16.69 6.84
N VAL A 138 12.54 -16.76 7.23
CA VAL A 138 11.47 -16.05 6.54
C VAL A 138 11.36 -14.66 7.16
N ASN A 139 12.11 -13.70 6.62
CA ASN A 139 12.28 -12.36 7.19
C ASN A 139 11.02 -11.51 7.17
N SER A 140 10.15 -11.74 6.21
CA SER A 140 8.94 -10.94 6.03
C SER A 140 7.83 -11.76 5.43
N VAL A 141 6.63 -11.57 5.95
CA VAL A 141 5.38 -12.10 5.37
C VAL A 141 4.35 -10.99 5.28
N ASP A 142 3.53 -11.02 4.23
CA ASP A 142 2.35 -10.19 4.17
C ASP A 142 1.19 -10.98 3.54
N ILE A 143 -0.06 -10.63 3.92
CA ILE A 143 -1.28 -11.33 3.50
C ILE A 143 -2.32 -10.35 2.99
N THR A 144 -3.02 -10.70 1.93
CA THR A 144 -4.13 -9.88 1.40
C THR A 144 -5.27 -9.71 2.40
N SER A 145 -6.09 -8.68 2.21
CA SER A 145 -7.20 -8.38 3.12
C SER A 145 -8.21 -9.52 3.27
N ASP A 146 -8.47 -10.28 2.22
CA ASP A 146 -9.32 -11.48 2.22
C ASP A 146 -8.58 -12.75 2.70
N GLY A 147 -7.25 -12.70 2.70
CA GLY A 147 -6.37 -13.82 3.04
C GLY A 147 -6.11 -14.78 1.89
N GLU A 148 -6.45 -14.40 0.66
CA GLU A 148 -6.32 -15.27 -0.52
C GLU A 148 -4.87 -15.50 -0.92
N PHE A 149 -4.01 -14.46 -0.77
CA PHE A 149 -2.61 -14.52 -1.16
C PHE A 149 -1.68 -14.16 -0.01
N ILE A 150 -0.56 -14.87 0.07
CA ILE A 150 0.50 -14.67 1.04
C ILE A 150 1.83 -14.49 0.30
N VAL A 151 2.49 -13.35 0.52
CA VAL A 151 3.85 -13.11 0.05
C VAL A 151 4.84 -13.37 1.17
N ALA A 152 5.94 -14.05 0.88
CA ALA A 152 7.02 -14.32 1.83
C ALA A 152 8.38 -14.03 1.21
N GLY A 153 9.23 -13.31 1.95
CA GLY A 153 10.61 -13.00 1.60
C GLY A 153 11.58 -13.64 2.56
N THR A 154 12.69 -14.17 2.03
CA THR A 154 13.71 -14.88 2.81
C THR A 154 15.06 -14.18 2.77
N ASP A 155 15.91 -14.44 3.76
CA ASP A 155 17.31 -14.04 3.75
C ASP A 155 18.15 -14.80 2.69
N TYR A 156 17.64 -15.92 2.19
CA TYR A 156 18.22 -16.65 1.04
C TYR A 156 17.81 -16.07 -0.32
N SER A 157 17.59 -14.75 -0.39
CA SER A 157 17.35 -14.04 -1.67
C SER A 157 16.18 -14.59 -2.50
N HIS A 158 15.14 -15.11 -1.86
CA HIS A 158 13.95 -15.64 -2.54
C HIS A 158 12.68 -14.92 -2.09
N LEU A 159 11.81 -14.72 -3.05
CA LEU A 159 10.45 -14.20 -2.88
C LEU A 159 9.46 -15.27 -3.34
N TYR A 160 8.43 -15.53 -2.54
CA TYR A 160 7.39 -16.51 -2.84
C TYR A 160 6.01 -15.85 -2.79
N LEU A 161 5.11 -16.30 -3.65
CA LEU A 161 3.68 -16.04 -3.53
C LEU A 161 2.92 -17.36 -3.40
N TYR A 162 2.12 -17.45 -2.36
CA TYR A 162 1.25 -18.59 -2.06
C TYR A 162 -0.21 -18.18 -2.13
N ASP A 163 -1.09 -19.14 -2.44
CA ASP A 163 -2.53 -19.01 -2.19
C ASP A 163 -2.89 -19.47 -0.76
N SER A 164 -4.13 -19.25 -0.36
CA SER A 164 -4.63 -19.61 0.97
C SER A 164 -4.69 -21.12 1.23
N SER A 165 -4.54 -21.96 0.22
CA SER A 165 -4.45 -23.43 0.36
C SER A 165 -3.04 -23.91 0.68
N GLY A 166 -2.02 -23.07 0.55
CA GLY A 166 -0.60 -23.40 0.69
C GLY A 166 0.06 -23.84 -0.61
N LYS A 167 -0.61 -23.62 -1.75
CA LYS A 167 -0.02 -23.87 -3.07
C LYS A 167 0.86 -22.66 -3.45
N VAL A 168 2.11 -22.94 -3.83
CA VAL A 168 2.98 -21.93 -4.41
C VAL A 168 2.47 -21.55 -5.80
N LEU A 169 2.23 -20.26 -6.00
CA LEU A 169 1.84 -19.71 -7.31
C LEU A 169 3.08 -19.43 -8.15
N TRP A 170 4.11 -18.88 -7.52
CA TRP A 170 5.43 -18.71 -8.10
C TRP A 170 6.49 -18.45 -7.00
N SER A 171 7.75 -18.65 -7.37
CA SER A 171 8.92 -18.23 -6.62
C SER A 171 9.88 -17.48 -7.54
N LYS A 172 10.65 -16.55 -6.99
CA LYS A 172 11.61 -15.74 -7.72
C LYS A 172 12.86 -15.52 -6.90
N GLU A 173 14.02 -15.73 -7.51
CA GLU A 173 15.29 -15.29 -6.96
C GLU A 173 15.43 -13.77 -7.14
N THR A 174 15.81 -13.07 -6.05
CA THR A 174 15.91 -11.60 -6.00
C THR A 174 17.35 -11.09 -6.12
N GLY A 175 18.32 -12.00 -6.09
CA GLY A 175 19.75 -11.69 -6.15
C GLY A 175 20.35 -11.16 -4.85
N SER A 176 19.52 -10.79 -3.87
CA SER A 176 19.91 -10.30 -2.55
C SER A 176 18.83 -10.61 -1.53
N GLU A 177 19.22 -10.71 -0.24
CA GLU A 177 18.30 -10.95 0.88
C GLU A 177 17.06 -10.05 0.82
N VAL A 178 15.88 -10.66 0.97
CA VAL A 178 14.61 -9.91 1.06
C VAL A 178 14.40 -9.47 2.51
N LEU A 179 14.43 -8.17 2.72
CA LEU A 179 14.31 -7.57 4.07
C LEU A 179 12.84 -7.36 4.46
N LYS A 180 12.02 -6.88 3.52
CA LYS A 180 10.60 -6.58 3.75
C LYS A 180 9.80 -6.80 2.48
N THR A 181 8.55 -7.24 2.68
CA THR A 181 7.56 -7.42 1.62
C THR A 181 6.28 -6.66 1.97
N CYS A 182 5.52 -6.26 0.95
CA CYS A 182 4.16 -5.74 1.10
C CYS A 182 3.30 -6.20 -0.08
N ILE A 183 2.01 -6.39 0.17
CA ILE A 183 1.04 -6.78 -0.86
C ILE A 183 -0.21 -5.89 -0.78
N SER A 184 -0.79 -5.53 -1.93
CA SER A 184 -2.05 -4.78 -1.95
C SER A 184 -3.22 -5.60 -1.40
N SER A 185 -4.29 -4.94 -0.95
CA SER A 185 -5.46 -5.60 -0.37
C SER A 185 -6.05 -6.72 -1.20
N ASN A 186 -6.05 -6.56 -2.52
CA ASN A 186 -6.59 -7.50 -3.51
C ASN A 186 -5.55 -8.42 -4.13
N GLY A 187 -4.27 -8.27 -3.73
CA GLY A 187 -3.17 -9.09 -4.24
C GLY A 187 -2.65 -8.72 -5.63
N ASP A 188 -3.20 -7.70 -6.30
CA ASP A 188 -2.79 -7.33 -7.67
C ASP A 188 -1.36 -6.79 -7.75
N TYR A 189 -0.88 -6.18 -6.66
CA TYR A 189 0.45 -5.56 -6.58
C TYR A 189 1.20 -6.03 -5.36
N LEU A 190 2.49 -6.17 -5.50
CA LEU A 190 3.40 -6.49 -4.42
C LEU A 190 4.69 -5.68 -4.54
N GLY A 191 5.33 -5.45 -3.42
CA GLY A 191 6.62 -4.79 -3.34
C GLY A 191 7.56 -5.51 -2.38
N TYR A 192 8.86 -5.39 -2.62
CA TYR A 192 9.86 -5.96 -1.72
C TYR A 192 11.12 -5.10 -1.67
N LEU A 193 11.74 -5.05 -0.50
CA LEU A 193 13.05 -4.46 -0.25
C LEU A 193 14.11 -5.55 -0.19
N THR A 194 15.28 -5.25 -0.75
CA THR A 194 16.45 -6.13 -0.69
C THR A 194 17.64 -5.47 0.00
N SER A 195 18.57 -6.29 0.49
CA SER A 195 19.76 -5.84 1.23
C SER A 195 20.75 -5.03 0.37
N ASP A 196 20.68 -5.15 -0.95
CA ASP A 196 21.44 -4.34 -1.92
C ASP A 196 20.82 -2.94 -2.19
N ARG A 197 19.95 -2.49 -1.29
CA ARG A 197 19.32 -1.15 -1.28
C ARG A 197 18.33 -0.91 -2.41
N LYS A 198 17.64 -1.95 -2.88
CA LYS A 198 16.62 -1.83 -3.91
C LYS A 198 15.22 -1.99 -3.32
N PHE A 199 14.28 -1.29 -3.91
CA PHE A 199 12.85 -1.57 -3.79
C PHE A 199 12.31 -1.88 -5.16
N SER A 200 11.69 -3.04 -5.31
CA SER A 200 11.04 -3.49 -6.54
C SER A 200 9.53 -3.53 -6.34
N PHE A 201 8.78 -3.02 -7.32
CA PHE A 201 7.32 -3.02 -7.36
C PHE A 201 6.85 -3.84 -8.55
N CYS A 202 5.99 -4.82 -8.29
CA CYS A 202 5.57 -5.84 -9.24
C CYS A 202 4.04 -5.99 -9.27
N VAL A 203 3.51 -6.53 -10.37
CA VAL A 203 2.16 -7.10 -10.40
C VAL A 203 2.18 -8.53 -9.88
N LYS A 204 0.99 -9.07 -9.57
CA LYS A 204 0.76 -10.41 -9.00
C LYS A 204 1.51 -11.54 -9.69
N ASN A 205 1.69 -11.50 -11.01
CA ASN A 205 2.41 -12.51 -11.78
C ASN A 205 3.94 -12.35 -11.77
N SER A 206 4.49 -11.64 -10.80
CA SER A 206 5.92 -11.32 -10.63
C SER A 206 6.55 -10.38 -11.68
N ARG A 207 5.79 -9.88 -12.67
CA ARG A 207 6.30 -8.91 -13.62
C ARG A 207 6.62 -7.60 -12.91
N MET A 208 7.88 -7.17 -13.00
CA MET A 208 8.34 -5.91 -12.44
C MET A 208 7.73 -4.73 -13.22
N LEU A 209 7.18 -3.76 -12.50
CA LEU A 209 6.70 -2.50 -13.05
C LEU A 209 7.80 -1.44 -12.97
N TRP A 210 8.48 -1.35 -11.85
CA TRP A 210 9.60 -0.44 -11.64
C TRP A 210 10.46 -0.89 -10.46
N GLU A 211 11.70 -0.40 -10.44
CA GLU A 211 12.67 -0.62 -9.37
C GLU A 211 13.39 0.71 -9.06
N ASN A 212 13.63 0.98 -7.79
CA ASN A 212 14.43 2.10 -7.33
C ASN A 212 15.60 1.61 -6.48
N THR A 213 16.78 2.13 -6.74
CA THR A 213 17.98 1.97 -5.89
C THR A 213 18.13 3.20 -5.01
N PHE A 214 18.46 3.01 -3.74
CA PHE A 214 18.58 4.08 -2.75
C PHE A 214 20.05 4.37 -2.42
N ASP A 215 20.36 5.64 -2.12
CA ASP A 215 21.70 6.04 -1.66
C ASP A 215 22.01 5.47 -0.26
N SER A 216 20.99 5.37 0.59
CA SER A 216 21.09 4.80 1.94
C SER A 216 20.17 3.59 2.09
N GLN A 217 20.49 2.70 3.05
CA GLN A 217 19.73 1.46 3.27
C GLN A 217 18.25 1.77 3.54
N PRO A 218 17.30 1.28 2.71
CA PRO A 218 15.90 1.29 3.04
C PRO A 218 15.64 0.29 4.17
N LEU A 219 14.90 0.71 5.19
CA LEU A 219 14.68 -0.06 6.42
C LEU A 219 13.28 -0.66 6.50
N TRP A 220 12.32 0.00 5.89
CA TRP A 220 10.92 -0.41 5.90
C TRP A 220 10.20 0.08 4.66
N ILE A 221 9.17 -0.65 4.29
CA ILE A 221 8.18 -0.29 3.28
C ILE A 221 6.78 -0.50 3.85
N ASP A 222 5.85 0.26 3.32
CA ASP A 222 4.43 -0.04 3.47
C ASP A 222 3.65 0.45 2.25
N MET A 223 2.60 -0.27 1.89
CA MET A 223 1.80 -0.03 0.70
C MET A 223 0.37 0.35 1.08
N ALA A 224 -0.17 1.39 0.43
CA ALA A 224 -1.58 1.67 0.51
C ALA A 224 -2.40 0.47 0.01
N GLN A 225 -3.58 0.24 0.59
CA GLN A 225 -4.44 -0.91 0.24
C GLN A 225 -4.73 -1.04 -1.26
N THR A 226 -4.86 0.09 -1.96
CA THR A 226 -5.08 0.18 -3.41
C THR A 226 -3.81 0.18 -4.23
N ALA A 227 -2.64 0.07 -3.59
CA ALA A 227 -1.31 0.21 -4.19
C ALA A 227 -1.05 1.57 -4.89
N ASP A 228 -1.90 2.58 -4.71
CA ASP A 228 -1.71 3.90 -5.33
C ASP A 228 -0.48 4.63 -4.79
N PHE A 229 -0.04 4.25 -3.59
CA PHE A 229 1.15 4.77 -2.94
C PHE A 229 1.92 3.68 -2.20
N VAL A 230 3.24 3.83 -2.25
CA VAL A 230 4.18 3.07 -1.43
C VAL A 230 5.05 4.05 -0.68
N SER A 231 5.16 3.85 0.62
CA SER A 231 6.08 4.60 1.49
C SER A 231 7.34 3.78 1.76
N VAL A 232 8.48 4.44 1.67
CA VAL A 232 9.80 3.83 1.94
C VAL A 232 10.55 4.73 2.92
N GLY A 233 11.05 4.15 3.99
CA GLY A 233 11.91 4.83 4.95
C GLY A 233 13.36 4.33 4.88
N GLU A 234 14.29 5.29 4.85
CA GLU A 234 15.71 5.05 4.72
C GLU A 234 16.47 5.28 6.03
N SER A 235 17.63 4.64 6.17
CA SER A 235 18.55 4.83 7.32
C SER A 235 19.08 6.27 7.45
N SER A 236 19.04 7.05 6.38
CA SER A 236 19.30 8.49 6.35
C SER A 236 18.18 9.36 6.93
N ASN A 237 17.14 8.73 7.50
CA ASN A 237 15.92 9.36 8.00
C ASN A 237 15.06 10.05 6.91
N LYS A 238 15.29 9.75 5.64
CA LYS A 238 14.42 10.18 4.55
C LYS A 238 13.22 9.24 4.47
N ILE A 239 12.05 9.84 4.37
CA ILE A 239 10.81 9.14 4.08
C ILE A 239 10.36 9.57 2.69
N ASN A 240 10.13 8.61 1.82
CA ASN A 240 9.73 8.86 0.44
C ASN A 240 8.38 8.18 0.18
N LEU A 241 7.52 8.88 -0.54
CA LEU A 241 6.24 8.37 -1.03
C LEU A 241 6.32 8.30 -2.55
N TYR A 242 6.07 7.12 -3.09
CA TYR A 242 6.03 6.84 -4.52
C TYR A 242 4.61 6.53 -4.94
N ASN A 243 4.22 6.95 -6.13
CA ASN A 243 2.96 6.51 -6.73
C ASN A 243 3.16 5.16 -7.44
N LYS A 244 2.07 4.60 -7.94
CA LYS A 244 2.01 3.32 -8.64
C LYS A 244 2.95 3.23 -9.87
N SER A 245 3.30 4.36 -10.49
CA SER A 245 4.25 4.42 -11.61
C SER A 245 5.72 4.61 -11.19
N GLY A 246 6.03 4.48 -9.90
CA GLY A 246 7.40 4.62 -9.39
C GLY A 246 7.89 6.06 -9.27
N ARG A 247 7.04 7.06 -9.58
CA ARG A 247 7.41 8.46 -9.42
C ARG A 247 7.33 8.87 -7.96
N LYS A 248 8.41 9.43 -7.42
CA LYS A 248 8.39 10.06 -6.11
C LYS A 248 7.45 11.27 -6.13
N VAL A 249 6.40 11.23 -5.32
CA VAL A 249 5.37 12.27 -5.27
C VAL A 249 5.50 13.16 -4.05
N TRP A 250 6.10 12.65 -2.97
CA TRP A 250 6.33 13.39 -1.75
C TRP A 250 7.48 12.78 -0.96
N GLY A 251 7.98 13.52 0.01
CA GLY A 251 8.94 13.03 0.97
C GLY A 251 9.36 14.11 1.95
N PHE A 252 9.84 13.69 3.09
CA PHE A 252 10.36 14.57 4.14
C PHE A 252 11.53 13.89 4.85
N LYS A 253 12.28 14.66 5.63
CA LYS A 253 13.28 14.14 6.54
C LYS A 253 12.68 14.15 7.94
N SER A 254 12.60 12.99 8.57
CA SER A 254 12.21 12.87 9.98
C SER A 254 13.45 12.99 10.87
N GLU A 255 13.27 13.20 12.16
CA GLU A 255 14.38 13.10 13.10
C GLU A 255 14.90 11.67 13.17
N ILE A 256 14.02 10.68 12.87
CA ILE A 256 14.30 9.27 13.07
C ILE A 256 13.34 8.37 12.28
N SER A 257 13.85 7.29 11.66
CA SER A 257 13.00 6.34 10.92
C SER A 257 13.56 4.92 10.88
N ARG A 258 13.63 4.23 12.02
CA ARG A 258 14.04 2.82 12.03
C ARG A 258 12.94 1.87 11.57
N MET A 259 11.70 2.23 11.80
CA MET A 259 10.51 1.51 11.35
C MET A 259 9.41 2.49 11.02
N GLY A 260 8.50 2.10 10.16
CA GLY A 260 7.37 2.92 9.80
C GLY A 260 6.23 2.08 9.23
N VAL A 261 5.03 2.62 9.36
CA VAL A 261 3.80 2.06 8.80
C VAL A 261 2.89 3.19 8.35
N MET A 262 2.12 2.96 7.31
CA MET A 262 1.21 3.92 6.72
C MET A 262 -0.25 3.52 6.99
N ALA A 263 -0.98 4.39 7.71
CA ALA A 263 -2.43 4.29 7.80
C ALA A 263 -3.05 4.98 6.58
N SER A 264 -3.18 4.28 5.47
CA SER A 264 -3.61 4.88 4.21
C SER A 264 -5.03 5.48 4.27
N GLY A 265 -5.96 4.84 4.99
CA GLY A 265 -7.31 5.36 5.23
C GLY A 265 -7.35 6.54 6.20
N GLY A 266 -6.40 6.66 7.10
CA GLY A 266 -6.28 7.77 8.06
C GLY A 266 -5.37 8.91 7.61
N GLY A 267 -4.69 8.78 6.46
CA GLY A 267 -3.79 9.80 5.94
C GLY A 267 -2.56 10.08 6.81
N ASN A 268 -2.04 9.06 7.49
CA ASN A 268 -0.92 9.18 8.43
C ASN A 268 0.22 8.23 8.09
N ILE A 269 1.45 8.64 8.43
CA ILE A 269 2.63 7.77 8.52
C ILE A 269 3.10 7.78 9.97
N ILE A 270 3.24 6.61 10.56
CA ILE A 270 3.73 6.45 11.92
C ILE A 270 5.13 5.88 11.87
N LEU A 271 6.07 6.56 12.52
CA LEU A 271 7.47 6.21 12.55
C LEU A 271 7.91 5.87 13.97
N GLY A 272 8.77 4.88 14.09
CA GLY A 272 9.31 4.46 15.39
C GLY A 272 10.83 4.33 15.44
N ASN A 273 11.39 4.58 16.63
CA ASN A 273 12.80 4.35 16.94
C ASN A 273 13.04 4.21 18.45
N LYS A 274 14.34 4.17 18.85
CA LYS A 274 14.74 4.07 20.26
C LYS A 274 14.21 5.21 21.18
N GLY A 275 13.84 6.37 20.61
CA GLY A 275 13.35 7.56 21.36
C GLY A 275 11.84 7.64 21.43
N GLY A 276 11.09 6.75 20.76
CA GLY A 276 9.63 6.77 20.79
C GLY A 276 8.98 6.57 19.43
N ILE A 277 7.72 6.97 19.34
CA ILE A 277 6.90 6.90 18.13
C ILE A 277 6.38 8.29 17.79
N PHE A 278 6.30 8.56 16.50
CA PHE A 278 5.94 9.84 15.94
C PHE A 278 4.92 9.63 14.81
N ASN A 279 3.82 10.34 14.86
CA ASN A 279 2.81 10.35 13.81
C ASN A 279 2.96 11.59 12.92
N TYR A 280 2.99 11.38 11.63
CA TYR A 280 3.07 12.44 10.63
C TYR A 280 1.83 12.41 9.74
N SER A 281 1.19 13.56 9.55
CA SER A 281 0.05 13.68 8.65
C SER A 281 0.50 13.76 7.20
N LEU A 282 -0.18 13.04 6.33
CA LEU A 282 -0.09 13.18 4.87
C LEU A 282 -0.89 14.38 4.34
N GLU A 283 -1.70 15.02 5.19
CA GLU A 283 -2.60 16.11 4.81
C GLU A 283 -1.92 17.24 4.02
N PRO A 284 -0.69 17.70 4.36
CA PRO A 284 0.00 18.72 3.57
C PRO A 284 0.28 18.27 2.12
N TYR A 285 0.53 16.98 1.91
CA TYR A 285 0.66 16.42 0.57
C TYR A 285 -0.68 16.33 -0.14
N LEU A 286 -1.72 15.85 0.54
CA LEU A 286 -3.08 15.73 -0.01
C LEU A 286 -3.64 17.11 -0.41
N LYS A 287 -3.40 18.14 0.38
CA LYS A 287 -3.72 19.55 0.02
C LYS A 287 -3.00 20.00 -1.25
N ARG A 288 -1.74 19.61 -1.47
CA ARG A 288 -1.03 19.92 -2.72
C ARG A 288 -1.64 19.22 -3.92
N LEU A 289 -2.10 17.97 -3.77
CA LEU A 289 -2.82 17.26 -4.83
C LEU A 289 -4.11 18.00 -5.19
N LEU A 290 -4.88 18.39 -4.18
CA LEU A 290 -6.12 19.14 -4.34
C LEU A 290 -5.89 20.46 -5.10
N ASN A 291 -4.96 21.29 -4.61
CA ASN A 291 -4.62 22.57 -5.24
C ASN A 291 -4.05 22.40 -6.66
N GLY A 292 -3.24 21.34 -6.88
CA GLY A 292 -2.68 21.04 -8.19
C GLY A 292 -3.76 20.62 -9.20
N CYS A 293 -4.76 19.86 -8.76
CA CYS A 293 -5.91 19.50 -9.59
C CYS A 293 -6.74 20.73 -9.95
N GLN A 294 -7.07 21.56 -8.98
CA GLN A 294 -7.80 22.82 -9.21
C GLN A 294 -7.10 23.70 -10.24
N LYS A 295 -5.77 23.89 -10.11
CA LYS A 295 -4.98 24.65 -11.08
C LYS A 295 -5.03 24.04 -12.48
N SER A 296 -5.01 22.72 -12.60
CA SER A 296 -5.13 22.03 -13.90
C SER A 296 -6.50 22.27 -14.54
N ILE A 297 -7.58 22.22 -13.75
CA ILE A 297 -8.94 22.50 -14.20
C ILE A 297 -9.07 23.96 -14.66
N VAL A 298 -8.57 24.92 -13.87
CA VAL A 298 -8.58 26.35 -14.24
C VAL A 298 -7.85 26.57 -15.55
N LYS A 299 -6.62 26.03 -15.68
CA LYS A 299 -5.85 26.15 -16.91
C LYS A 299 -6.57 25.56 -18.13
N ALA A 300 -7.22 24.41 -17.98
CA ALA A 300 -8.01 23.82 -19.07
C ALA A 300 -9.23 24.69 -19.44
N THR A 301 -9.89 25.28 -18.44
CA THR A 301 -11.00 26.23 -18.65
C THR A 301 -10.53 27.46 -19.38
N ASP A 302 -9.39 28.06 -19.01
CA ASP A 302 -8.81 29.22 -19.66
C ASP A 302 -8.43 28.93 -21.12
N GLN A 303 -8.21 27.69 -21.47
CA GLN A 303 -7.98 27.21 -22.85
C GLN A 303 -9.26 26.81 -23.58
N ASN A 304 -10.43 27.19 -23.07
CA ASN A 304 -11.75 26.89 -23.62
C ASN A 304 -12.04 25.39 -23.79
N LEU A 305 -11.51 24.54 -22.86
CA LEU A 305 -11.76 23.11 -22.85
C LEU A 305 -12.95 22.75 -21.95
N ASP A 306 -13.70 21.69 -22.29
CA ASP A 306 -14.77 21.19 -21.44
C ASP A 306 -14.24 20.55 -20.15
N THR A 307 -14.45 21.22 -19.04
CA THR A 307 -14.00 20.79 -17.71
C THR A 307 -15.15 20.36 -16.79
N ALA A 308 -16.38 20.24 -17.28
CA ALA A 308 -17.55 19.95 -16.44
C ALA A 308 -17.39 18.67 -15.61
N THR A 309 -17.00 17.56 -16.25
CA THR A 309 -16.75 16.26 -15.58
C THR A 309 -15.60 16.36 -14.60
N ALA A 310 -14.50 17.04 -14.97
CA ALA A 310 -13.36 17.24 -14.08
C ALA A 310 -13.74 18.03 -12.84
N ARG A 311 -14.52 19.09 -12.97
CA ARG A 311 -15.03 19.91 -11.85
C ARG A 311 -15.92 19.09 -10.92
N LYS A 312 -16.92 18.39 -11.46
CA LYS A 312 -17.83 17.52 -10.67
C LYS A 312 -17.04 16.49 -9.86
N THR A 313 -16.06 15.84 -10.48
CA THR A 313 -15.23 14.83 -9.83
C THR A 313 -14.29 15.45 -8.78
N TYR A 314 -13.79 16.66 -9.02
CA TYR A 314 -13.02 17.43 -8.04
C TYR A 314 -13.85 17.79 -6.80
N ASP A 315 -15.12 18.18 -6.97
CA ASP A 315 -16.01 18.49 -5.85
C ASP A 315 -16.30 17.27 -4.98
N ILE A 316 -16.46 16.09 -5.61
CA ILE A 316 -16.55 14.81 -4.88
C ILE A 316 -15.26 14.55 -4.10
N ALA A 317 -14.09 14.72 -4.73
CA ALA A 317 -12.81 14.56 -4.06
C ALA A 317 -12.65 15.56 -2.88
N PHE A 318 -13.03 16.82 -3.08
CA PHE A 318 -13.00 17.83 -2.02
C PHE A 318 -13.88 17.47 -0.82
N LYS A 319 -15.08 16.94 -1.08
CA LYS A 319 -15.98 16.45 -0.02
C LYS A 319 -15.36 15.30 0.77
N HIS A 320 -14.75 14.33 0.10
CA HIS A 320 -14.03 13.25 0.76
C HIS A 320 -12.84 13.75 1.58
N PHE A 321 -12.07 14.70 1.04
CA PHE A 321 -10.96 15.34 1.76
C PHE A 321 -11.45 16.03 3.04
N SER A 322 -12.52 16.81 2.96
CA SER A 322 -13.11 17.55 4.10
C SER A 322 -13.64 16.60 5.19
N ASN A 323 -14.09 15.43 4.80
CA ASN A 323 -14.55 14.38 5.71
C ASN A 323 -13.43 13.45 6.19
N SER A 324 -12.16 13.76 5.88
CA SER A 324 -10.99 12.93 6.20
C SER A 324 -11.06 11.49 5.64
N ASN A 325 -11.84 11.29 4.60
CA ASN A 325 -11.91 10.02 3.85
C ASN A 325 -10.86 10.05 2.73
N TYR A 326 -9.60 9.86 3.11
CA TYR A 326 -8.47 10.06 2.21
C TYR A 326 -8.34 8.98 1.13
N LEU A 327 -8.89 7.79 1.34
CA LEU A 327 -8.89 6.76 0.31
C LEU A 327 -9.76 7.17 -0.89
N ASP A 328 -11.02 7.51 -0.64
CA ASP A 328 -11.93 7.95 -1.69
C ASP A 328 -11.50 9.31 -2.28
N PHE A 329 -10.92 10.19 -1.46
CA PHE A 329 -10.27 11.41 -1.94
C PHE A 329 -9.21 11.11 -3.00
N LEU A 330 -8.28 10.19 -2.73
CA LEU A 330 -7.18 9.87 -3.65
C LEU A 330 -7.68 9.30 -4.97
N ILE A 331 -8.69 8.43 -4.93
CA ILE A 331 -9.34 7.87 -6.11
C ILE A 331 -9.96 9.00 -6.97
N ASN A 332 -10.76 9.87 -6.35
CA ASN A 332 -11.50 10.90 -7.08
C ASN A 332 -10.59 12.03 -7.56
N ILE A 333 -9.57 12.41 -6.79
CA ILE A 333 -8.64 13.49 -7.22
C ILE A 333 -7.81 13.05 -8.43
N GLN A 334 -7.47 11.76 -8.52
CA GLN A 334 -6.76 11.22 -9.68
C GLN A 334 -7.67 11.22 -10.92
N LYS A 335 -8.92 10.77 -10.78
CA LYS A 335 -9.93 10.83 -11.86
C LYS A 335 -10.12 12.27 -12.36
N ALA A 336 -10.31 13.23 -11.44
CA ALA A 336 -10.48 14.64 -11.80
C ALA A 336 -9.28 15.21 -12.58
N ARG A 337 -8.05 14.83 -12.19
CA ARG A 337 -6.84 15.24 -12.91
C ARG A 337 -6.75 14.65 -14.31
N ASN A 338 -7.16 13.40 -14.49
CA ASN A 338 -7.19 12.76 -15.80
C ASN A 338 -8.23 13.46 -16.70
N TYR A 339 -9.45 13.66 -16.22
CA TYR A 339 -10.48 14.41 -16.96
C TYR A 339 -10.03 15.81 -17.36
N ALA A 340 -9.31 16.53 -16.47
CA ALA A 340 -8.79 17.85 -16.82
C ALA A 340 -7.67 17.83 -17.87
N ARG A 341 -6.93 16.74 -18.00
CA ARG A 341 -5.90 16.55 -19.04
C ARG A 341 -6.47 16.12 -20.38
N GLU A 342 -7.55 15.34 -20.33
CA GLU A 342 -8.24 14.77 -21.49
C GLU A 342 -9.36 15.67 -22.02
N ALA A 343 -9.57 16.84 -21.38
CA ALA A 343 -10.61 17.80 -21.76
C ALA A 343 -10.40 18.27 -23.20
N ARG A 344 -11.48 18.24 -23.99
CA ARG A 344 -11.49 18.63 -25.40
C ARG A 344 -12.00 20.06 -25.54
N VAL A 345 -11.67 20.71 -26.66
CA VAL A 345 -12.17 22.05 -26.98
C VAL A 345 -13.70 22.01 -27.01
N ILE A 346 -14.32 23.00 -26.36
CA ILE A 346 -15.77 23.18 -26.44
C ILE A 346 -16.07 23.57 -27.88
N GLU A 347 -16.76 22.70 -28.61
CA GLU A 347 -17.23 23.02 -29.95
C GLU A 347 -18.19 24.22 -29.86
N SER A 348 -17.76 25.39 -30.35
CA SER A 348 -18.68 26.54 -30.58
C SER A 348 -19.74 26.05 -31.57
N ASN A 349 -21.00 26.43 -31.34
CA ASN A 349 -22.14 26.20 -32.25
C ASN A 349 -21.96 26.94 -33.60
N GLU A 350 -20.87 26.72 -34.29
CA GLU A 350 -20.65 27.22 -35.66
C GLU A 350 -21.28 26.25 -36.67
N THR A 351 -21.97 26.80 -37.61
CA THR A 351 -22.73 26.06 -38.60
C THR A 351 -21.81 25.28 -39.55
N PRO A 352 -22.28 24.14 -40.13
CA PRO A 352 -21.44 23.22 -40.95
C PRO A 352 -20.79 23.87 -42.20
N SER A 353 -21.17 25.08 -42.57
CA SER A 353 -20.62 25.81 -43.74
C SER A 353 -19.26 26.48 -43.48
N GLU A 354 -18.91 26.81 -42.24
CA GLU A 354 -17.64 27.48 -41.92
C GLU A 354 -16.48 26.48 -41.76
N ARG A 355 -16.77 25.21 -41.42
CA ARG A 355 -15.74 24.15 -41.27
C ARG A 355 -15.08 23.70 -42.58
N ARG A 356 -15.60 24.09 -43.73
CA ARG A 356 -15.10 23.61 -45.03
C ARG A 356 -13.97 24.46 -45.60
N LEU A 357 -13.79 25.69 -45.11
CA LEU A 357 -12.76 26.60 -45.60
C LEU A 357 -11.41 26.48 -44.87
N GLU A 358 -11.42 26.05 -43.61
CA GLU A 358 -10.16 25.92 -42.83
C GLU A 358 -9.48 24.53 -42.95
N ARG A 359 -10.16 23.52 -43.54
CA ARG A 359 -9.59 22.17 -43.70
C ARG A 359 -8.61 21.99 -44.84
N ASN A 360 -8.52 22.95 -45.76
CA ASN A 360 -7.67 22.84 -46.93
C ASN A 360 -6.27 23.46 -46.82
N GLU A 361 -5.92 24.04 -45.64
CA GLU A 361 -4.60 24.66 -45.47
C GLU A 361 -3.65 23.99 -44.47
N VAL A 362 -4.00 22.84 -43.86
CA VAL A 362 -3.17 22.18 -42.85
C VAL A 362 -2.85 20.70 -43.13
N GLU A 363 -2.89 20.27 -44.41
CA GLU A 363 -2.38 18.95 -44.79
C GLU A 363 -1.00 19.04 -45.46
N GLU A 364 0.00 19.54 -44.77
CA GLU A 364 1.39 19.20 -45.05
C GLU A 364 2.27 19.39 -43.82
N SER A 365 2.85 18.26 -43.39
CA SER A 365 3.87 18.07 -42.32
C SER A 365 3.37 17.82 -40.91
N HIS A 366 3.37 16.55 -40.47
CA HIS A 366 4.29 16.04 -39.44
C HIS A 366 4.05 14.54 -39.17
N SER A 367 5.13 13.81 -39.19
CA SER A 367 5.24 12.38 -38.83
C SER A 367 4.74 12.11 -37.41
N LEU A 368 3.92 11.06 -37.26
CA LEU A 368 3.30 10.58 -36.03
C LEU A 368 4.35 10.03 -35.04
N PRO A 369 4.24 10.35 -33.74
CA PRO A 369 4.85 9.56 -32.68
C PRO A 369 3.99 8.33 -32.39
N GLN A 370 4.63 7.21 -32.14
CA GLN A 370 4.01 5.95 -31.74
C GLN A 370 3.13 6.15 -30.51
N GLU A 371 1.82 5.95 -30.65
CA GLU A 371 0.87 5.90 -29.54
C GLU A 371 1.14 4.64 -28.69
N ASN A 372 1.19 4.85 -27.38
CA ASN A 372 1.38 3.81 -26.39
C ASN A 372 0.15 2.90 -26.30
N VAL A 373 0.29 1.65 -26.69
CA VAL A 373 -0.72 0.58 -26.61
C VAL A 373 -1.34 0.46 -25.19
N GLU A 374 -0.61 0.87 -24.16
CA GLU A 374 -1.07 0.86 -22.75
C GLU A 374 -2.13 1.91 -22.47
N ASP A 375 -2.06 3.09 -23.06
CA ASP A 375 -3.05 4.16 -22.86
C ASP A 375 -4.40 3.83 -23.52
N GLU A 376 -4.36 3.19 -24.70
CA GLU A 376 -5.57 2.72 -25.37
C GLU A 376 -6.27 1.57 -24.62
N MET A 377 -5.49 0.67 -24.01
CA MET A 377 -6.01 -0.42 -23.20
C MET A 377 -6.65 0.09 -21.90
N MET A 378 -6.06 1.10 -21.27
CA MET A 378 -6.64 1.74 -20.07
C MET A 378 -7.93 2.49 -20.38
N ALA A 379 -8.01 3.18 -21.52
CA ALA A 379 -9.23 3.84 -21.96
C ALA A 379 -10.39 2.84 -22.16
N LYS A 380 -10.10 1.68 -22.78
CA LYS A 380 -11.09 0.60 -22.95
C LYS A 380 -11.54 -0.03 -21.63
N LEU A 381 -10.64 -0.15 -20.64
CA LEU A 381 -10.99 -0.64 -19.30
C LEU A 381 -11.92 0.32 -18.55
N VAL A 382 -11.70 1.62 -18.67
CA VAL A 382 -12.57 2.65 -18.10
C VAL A 382 -13.95 2.60 -18.74
N GLN A 383 -14.01 2.46 -20.05
CA GLN A 383 -15.29 2.36 -20.79
C GLN A 383 -16.11 1.13 -20.36
N LEU A 384 -15.44 -0.03 -20.18
CA LEU A 384 -16.10 -1.24 -19.66
C LEU A 384 -16.65 -1.05 -18.24
N ALA A 385 -15.92 -0.36 -17.38
CA ALA A 385 -16.36 -0.06 -16.01
C ALA A 385 -17.60 0.86 -16.00
N GLU A 386 -17.62 1.87 -16.87
CA GLU A 386 -18.80 2.76 -17.02
C GLU A 386 -20.03 2.02 -17.59
N MET A 387 -19.84 1.10 -18.51
CA MET A 387 -20.94 0.28 -19.06
C MET A 387 -21.55 -0.63 -17.99
N ARG A 388 -20.73 -1.16 -17.08
CA ARG A 388 -21.21 -1.92 -15.91
C ARG A 388 -21.97 -1.01 -14.94
N GLU A 389 -21.46 0.17 -14.60
CA GLU A 389 -22.11 1.12 -13.69
C GLU A 389 -23.48 1.60 -14.25
N LYS A 390 -23.60 1.70 -15.56
CA LYS A 390 -24.85 2.06 -16.26
C LYS A 390 -25.80 0.87 -16.44
N GLY A 391 -25.45 -0.32 -15.95
CA GLY A 391 -26.26 -1.54 -16.10
C GLY A 391 -26.33 -2.08 -17.53
N ILE A 392 -25.46 -1.63 -18.43
CA ILE A 392 -25.38 -2.10 -19.82
C ILE A 392 -24.66 -3.46 -19.90
N LEU A 393 -23.75 -3.72 -18.95
CA LEU A 393 -23.06 -5.00 -18.80
C LEU A 393 -23.36 -5.59 -17.42
N SER A 394 -23.64 -6.88 -17.39
CA SER A 394 -23.67 -7.64 -16.13
C SER A 394 -22.26 -7.78 -15.55
N GLU A 395 -22.16 -8.16 -14.27
CA GLU A 395 -20.85 -8.40 -13.61
C GLU A 395 -20.04 -9.49 -14.32
N GLU A 396 -20.71 -10.55 -14.80
CA GLU A 396 -20.08 -11.66 -15.52
C GLU A 396 -19.56 -11.22 -16.90
N GLU A 397 -20.33 -10.44 -17.65
CA GLU A 397 -19.94 -9.88 -18.93
C GLU A 397 -18.78 -8.89 -18.80
N PHE A 398 -18.79 -8.06 -17.74
CA PHE A 398 -17.69 -7.15 -17.43
C PHE A 398 -16.39 -7.91 -17.12
N ILE A 399 -16.45 -8.98 -16.31
CA ILE A 399 -15.29 -9.82 -15.98
C ILE A 399 -14.73 -10.47 -17.25
N MET A 400 -15.61 -11.01 -18.09
CA MET A 400 -15.23 -11.66 -19.35
C MET A 400 -14.61 -10.67 -20.36
N ALA A 401 -15.19 -9.49 -20.51
CA ALA A 401 -14.68 -8.45 -21.40
C ALA A 401 -13.32 -7.90 -20.88
N LYS A 402 -13.19 -7.71 -19.57
CA LYS A 402 -11.95 -7.30 -18.92
C LYS A 402 -10.84 -8.33 -19.11
N SER A 403 -11.13 -9.63 -18.92
CA SER A 403 -10.17 -10.72 -19.15
C SER A 403 -9.71 -10.77 -20.61
N LYS A 404 -10.64 -10.62 -21.55
CA LYS A 404 -10.35 -10.62 -22.98
C LYS A 404 -9.49 -9.42 -23.40
N LEU A 405 -9.73 -8.24 -22.82
CA LEU A 405 -8.96 -7.03 -23.08
C LEU A 405 -7.54 -7.11 -22.51
N LEU A 406 -7.38 -7.72 -21.35
CA LEU A 406 -6.10 -7.92 -20.68
C LEU A 406 -5.34 -9.15 -21.18
N ARG A 407 -5.93 -9.93 -22.12
CA ARG A 407 -5.39 -11.21 -22.62
C ARG A 407 -5.02 -12.19 -21.49
N LEU A 408 -5.86 -12.23 -20.45
CA LEU A 408 -5.81 -13.17 -19.33
C LEU A 408 -6.69 -14.37 -19.63
#